data_b99c0c61a74643e165043c863ca5bda6
#
_entry.id   b99c0c61a74643e165043c863ca5bda6
#
_cell.length_a   1.000
_cell.length_b   1.000
_cell.length_c   1.000
_cell.angle_alpha   90.00
_cell.angle_beta   90.00
_cell.angle_gamma   90.00
#
_symmetry.space_group_name_H-M   'P 1'
#
loop_
_entity.id
_entity.type
_entity.pdbx_description
1 polymer ?
#
loop_
_entity_poly.entity_id
_entity_poly.type
_entity_poly.pdbx_seq_one_letter_code
_entity_poly.pdbx_strand_id
1 'polypeptide(L)'
;SWVEIFSPKWRRPLLIALGLAIFQQITGINAVIYYANQIFAAAGFSTEVSRATVTLWAIGGVNVLSTFIAIAFIDKIGRRLLLLVGLIGMGVSLAVVGAAFVFIAQTPGAPQASGPTPAAIVTVVALIVFIASFAFSLGPVVWTVINEIFPAQIRARGVALATAVNWGAAFLVSQFFLSLVDLIGSAWTFWLLAVFCAVGWIWIFLRVPETRGLSLEKIQDMWGVKP
;
A
#
# COMPACT_ATOMS: atom_id res chain seq x y z
N SER A 1 19.58 0.13 -25.06
CA SER A 1 18.90 -1.15 -25.34
C SER A 1 18.06 -1.59 -24.14
N TRP A 2 16.92 -2.26 -24.36
CA TRP A 2 16.13 -2.88 -23.29
C TRP A 2 16.88 -4.00 -22.55
N VAL A 3 17.79 -4.66 -23.24
CA VAL A 3 18.63 -5.74 -22.67
C VAL A 3 19.57 -5.20 -21.59
N GLU A 4 19.98 -3.97 -21.70
CA GLU A 4 20.91 -3.33 -20.78
C GLU A 4 20.40 -3.27 -19.33
N ILE A 5 19.09 -3.08 -19.12
CA ILE A 5 18.50 -2.99 -17.77
C ILE A 5 18.57 -4.33 -17.01
N PHE A 6 18.65 -5.46 -17.74
CA PHE A 6 18.78 -6.80 -17.17
C PHE A 6 20.24 -7.21 -16.94
N SER A 7 21.19 -6.36 -17.27
CA SER A 7 22.61 -6.63 -17.03
C SER A 7 22.91 -6.76 -15.53
N PRO A 8 23.92 -7.53 -15.13
CA PRO A 8 24.30 -7.69 -13.71
C PRO A 8 24.51 -6.37 -12.98
N LYS A 9 24.97 -5.36 -13.70
CA LYS A 9 25.21 -3.99 -13.22
C LYS A 9 23.95 -3.36 -12.62
N TRP A 10 22.76 -3.57 -13.20
CA TRP A 10 21.50 -2.94 -12.80
C TRP A 10 20.58 -3.86 -12.02
N ARG A 11 21.02 -5.08 -11.72
CA ARG A 11 20.19 -6.08 -11.04
C ARG A 11 19.67 -5.61 -9.67
N ARG A 12 20.51 -4.95 -8.87
CA ARG A 12 20.11 -4.48 -7.55
C ARG A 12 19.04 -3.38 -7.61
N PRO A 13 19.26 -2.24 -8.31
CA PRO A 13 18.24 -1.22 -8.43
C PRO A 13 16.96 -1.74 -9.10
N LEU A 14 17.07 -2.61 -10.09
CA LEU A 14 15.90 -3.22 -10.72
C LEU A 14 15.08 -4.06 -9.72
N LEU A 15 15.71 -4.93 -8.94
CA LEU A 15 15.01 -5.71 -7.93
C LEU A 15 14.35 -4.83 -6.85
N ILE A 16 14.98 -3.72 -6.46
CA ILE A 16 14.38 -2.77 -5.54
C ILE A 16 13.15 -2.10 -6.16
N ALA A 17 13.26 -1.61 -7.39
CA ALA A 17 12.13 -0.99 -8.09
C ALA A 17 10.93 -1.93 -8.24
N LEU A 18 11.18 -3.15 -8.72
CA LEU A 18 10.14 -4.16 -8.91
C LEU A 18 9.53 -4.61 -7.57
N GLY A 19 10.36 -4.82 -6.55
CA GLY A 19 9.90 -5.17 -5.21
C GLY A 19 9.02 -4.09 -4.60
N LEU A 20 9.42 -2.82 -4.68
CA LEU A 20 8.59 -1.69 -4.22
C LEU A 20 7.27 -1.62 -4.97
N ALA A 21 7.28 -1.80 -6.30
CA ALA A 21 6.09 -1.81 -7.13
C ALA A 21 5.12 -2.95 -6.73
N ILE A 22 5.64 -4.14 -6.43
CA ILE A 22 4.86 -5.28 -5.97
C ILE A 22 4.29 -5.01 -4.58
N PHE A 23 5.12 -4.63 -3.61
CA PHE A 23 4.65 -4.38 -2.23
C PHE A 23 3.64 -3.25 -2.15
N GLN A 24 3.73 -2.22 -3.00
CA GLN A 24 2.71 -1.17 -3.06
C GLN A 24 1.31 -1.77 -3.32
N GLN A 25 1.20 -2.81 -4.13
CA GLN A 25 -0.07 -3.41 -4.52
C GLN A 25 -0.51 -4.57 -3.65
N ILE A 26 0.40 -5.49 -3.28
CA ILE A 26 0.02 -6.67 -2.49
C ILE A 26 -0.35 -6.34 -1.04
N THR A 27 -0.02 -5.14 -0.56
CA THR A 27 -0.53 -4.61 0.72
C THR A 27 -2.01 -4.24 0.68
N GLY A 28 -2.66 -4.29 -0.49
CA GLY A 28 -4.11 -4.29 -0.63
C GLY A 28 -4.77 -2.95 -0.92
N ILE A 29 -4.01 -1.89 -1.25
CA ILE A 29 -4.59 -0.55 -1.45
C ILE A 29 -5.71 -0.54 -2.50
N ASN A 30 -5.49 -1.11 -3.67
CA ASN A 30 -6.49 -1.13 -4.72
C ASN A 30 -7.67 -2.05 -4.38
N ALA A 31 -7.43 -3.16 -3.68
CA ALA A 31 -8.51 -4.02 -3.19
C ALA A 31 -9.40 -3.25 -2.20
N VAL A 32 -8.82 -2.52 -1.25
CA VAL A 32 -9.59 -1.70 -0.30
C VAL A 32 -10.38 -0.61 -1.02
N ILE A 33 -9.77 0.11 -1.97
CA ILE A 33 -10.45 1.19 -2.70
C ILE A 33 -11.56 0.65 -3.59
N TYR A 34 -11.30 -0.37 -4.39
CA TYR A 34 -12.28 -0.89 -5.36
C TYR A 34 -13.44 -1.61 -4.71
N TYR A 35 -13.19 -2.28 -3.59
CA TYR A 35 -14.21 -3.05 -2.88
C TYR A 35 -14.68 -2.39 -1.58
N ALA A 36 -14.41 -1.10 -1.39
CA ALA A 36 -14.81 -0.35 -0.20
C ALA A 36 -16.30 -0.48 0.11
N ASN A 37 -17.15 -0.41 -0.90
CA ASN A 37 -18.60 -0.54 -0.74
C ASN A 37 -18.98 -1.92 -0.17
N GLN A 38 -18.38 -2.99 -0.69
CA GLN A 38 -18.59 -4.35 -0.19
C GLN A 38 -18.02 -4.53 1.22
N ILE A 39 -16.84 -3.97 1.50
CA ILE A 39 -16.22 -4.01 2.83
C ILE A 39 -17.12 -3.32 3.84
N PHE A 40 -17.63 -2.13 3.54
CA PHE A 40 -18.53 -1.40 4.44
C PHE A 40 -19.91 -2.06 4.58
N ALA A 41 -20.43 -2.67 3.51
CA ALA A 41 -21.65 -3.48 3.60
C ALA A 41 -21.46 -4.67 4.55
N ALA A 42 -20.36 -5.41 4.41
CA ALA A 42 -20.01 -6.53 5.30
C ALA A 42 -19.74 -6.09 6.74
N ALA A 43 -19.25 -4.86 6.94
CA ALA A 43 -19.06 -4.26 8.26
C ALA A 43 -20.36 -3.80 8.96
N GLY A 44 -21.50 -3.78 8.23
CA GLY A 44 -22.80 -3.46 8.82
C GLY A 44 -23.40 -2.10 8.41
N PHE A 45 -22.84 -1.41 7.42
CA PHE A 45 -23.46 -0.21 6.84
C PHE A 45 -24.58 -0.61 5.88
N SER A 46 -25.83 -0.46 6.32
CA SER A 46 -27.01 -1.02 5.64
C SER A 46 -27.47 -0.25 4.40
N THR A 47 -27.28 1.09 4.38
CA THR A 47 -27.78 1.93 3.28
C THR A 47 -26.69 2.27 2.27
N GLU A 48 -27.05 2.37 0.98
CA GLU A 48 -26.08 2.78 -0.07
C GLU A 48 -25.56 4.20 0.16
N VAL A 49 -26.42 5.12 0.64
CA VAL A 49 -26.03 6.50 0.93
C VAL A 49 -24.97 6.55 2.03
N SER A 50 -25.14 5.78 3.12
CA SER A 50 -24.16 5.73 4.20
C SER A 50 -22.83 5.15 3.72
N ARG A 51 -22.86 4.08 2.92
CA ARG A 51 -21.64 3.47 2.33
C ARG A 51 -20.93 4.43 1.40
N ALA A 52 -21.66 5.09 0.49
CA ALA A 52 -21.10 6.07 -0.43
C ALA A 52 -20.48 7.26 0.31
N THR A 53 -21.13 7.77 1.34
CA THR A 53 -20.64 8.89 2.14
C THR A 53 -19.35 8.52 2.89
N VAL A 54 -19.34 7.35 3.56
CA VAL A 54 -18.14 6.86 4.25
C VAL A 54 -16.99 6.61 3.26
N THR A 55 -17.26 6.01 2.11
CA THR A 55 -16.25 5.79 1.07
C THR A 55 -15.66 7.11 0.59
N LEU A 56 -16.50 8.11 0.31
CA LEU A 56 -16.04 9.41 -0.18
C LEU A 56 -15.11 10.10 0.82
N TRP A 57 -15.49 10.17 2.09
CA TRP A 57 -14.73 10.89 3.10
C TRP A 57 -13.60 10.08 3.72
N ALA A 58 -13.84 8.81 4.07
CA ALA A 58 -12.84 7.97 4.71
C ALA A 58 -11.74 7.53 3.75
N ILE A 59 -12.07 7.32 2.48
CA ILE A 59 -11.07 6.92 1.47
C ILE A 59 -10.62 8.14 0.66
N GLY A 60 -11.52 8.82 -0.03
CA GLY A 60 -11.17 9.92 -0.93
C GLY A 60 -10.59 11.12 -0.19
N GLY A 61 -11.31 11.66 0.81
CA GLY A 61 -10.89 12.85 1.56
C GLY A 61 -9.58 12.62 2.31
N VAL A 62 -9.48 11.51 3.03
CA VAL A 62 -8.25 11.16 3.79
C VAL A 62 -7.06 10.94 2.85
N ASN A 63 -7.26 10.28 1.70
CA ASN A 63 -6.20 10.07 0.72
C ASN A 63 -5.62 11.41 0.23
N VAL A 64 -6.47 12.35 -0.17
CA VAL A 64 -6.04 13.67 -0.66
C VAL A 64 -5.28 14.44 0.42
N LEU A 65 -5.84 14.55 1.63
CA LEU A 65 -5.21 15.28 2.74
C LEU A 65 -3.85 14.67 3.14
N SER A 66 -3.78 13.35 3.24
CA SER A 66 -2.55 12.64 3.61
C SER A 66 -1.47 12.76 2.51
N THR A 67 -1.86 12.84 1.25
CA THR A 67 -0.92 13.07 0.13
C THR A 67 -0.27 14.45 0.23
N PHE A 68 -1.02 15.50 0.60
CA PHE A 68 -0.43 16.83 0.85
C PHE A 68 0.58 16.80 2.01
N ILE A 69 0.29 16.06 3.07
CA ILE A 69 1.24 15.86 4.18
C ILE A 69 2.51 15.18 3.67
N ALA A 70 2.37 14.14 2.85
CA ALA A 70 3.53 13.45 2.26
C ALA A 70 4.43 14.41 1.47
N ILE A 71 3.86 15.21 0.59
CA ILE A 71 4.60 16.18 -0.22
C ILE A 71 5.39 17.15 0.67
N ALA A 72 4.80 17.62 1.78
CA ALA A 72 5.44 18.54 2.70
C ALA A 72 6.60 17.94 3.51
N PHE A 73 6.59 16.63 3.73
CA PHE A 73 7.52 15.97 4.65
C PHE A 73 8.51 15.01 4.00
N ILE A 74 8.31 14.59 2.75
CA ILE A 74 9.15 13.58 2.06
C ILE A 74 10.64 13.96 2.06
N ASP A 75 10.95 15.25 1.85
CA ASP A 75 12.33 15.75 1.83
C ASP A 75 12.90 15.98 3.22
N LYS A 76 12.06 16.10 4.24
CA LYS A 76 12.51 16.34 5.62
C LYS A 76 12.77 15.04 6.38
N ILE A 77 11.92 14.05 6.21
CA ILE A 77 11.95 12.80 6.98
C ILE A 77 12.83 11.75 6.31
N GLY A 78 12.83 11.69 4.99
CA GLY A 78 13.53 10.67 4.21
C GLY A 78 12.59 9.56 3.70
N ARG A 79 12.99 8.97 2.57
CA ARG A 79 12.13 8.02 1.83
C ARG A 79 11.97 6.71 2.57
N ARG A 80 13.08 6.15 3.02
CA ARG A 80 13.09 4.85 3.71
C ARG A 80 12.29 4.87 4.99
N LEU A 81 12.45 5.91 5.82
CA LEU A 81 11.71 6.02 7.09
C LEU A 81 10.21 6.16 6.85
N LEU A 82 9.79 6.97 5.88
CA LEU A 82 8.38 7.11 5.52
C LEU A 82 7.75 5.78 5.08
N LEU A 83 8.46 4.99 4.26
CA LEU A 83 7.99 3.67 3.84
C LEU A 83 7.82 2.72 5.03
N LEU A 84 8.77 2.69 5.95
CA LEU A 84 8.74 1.82 7.13
C LEU A 84 7.61 2.19 8.09
N VAL A 85 7.44 3.49 8.38
CA VAL A 85 6.36 3.98 9.26
C VAL A 85 5.00 3.72 8.64
N GLY A 86 4.86 3.97 7.33
CA GLY A 86 3.63 3.70 6.61
C GLY A 86 3.21 2.23 6.66
N LEU A 87 4.15 1.31 6.44
CA LEU A 87 3.88 -0.13 6.51
C LEU A 87 3.47 -0.60 7.90
N ILE A 88 4.02 0.00 8.97
CA ILE A 88 3.55 -0.28 10.33
C ILE A 88 2.09 0.15 10.49
N GLY A 89 1.75 1.39 10.11
CA GLY A 89 0.39 1.89 10.21
C GLY A 89 -0.59 1.06 9.37
N MET A 90 -0.21 0.70 8.14
CA MET A 90 -1.01 -0.17 7.27
C MET A 90 -1.21 -1.56 7.87
N GLY A 91 -0.14 -2.21 8.32
CA GLY A 91 -0.19 -3.57 8.87
C GLY A 91 -1.03 -3.64 10.15
N VAL A 92 -0.85 -2.71 11.07
CA VAL A 92 -1.65 -2.61 12.31
C VAL A 92 -3.12 -2.38 11.97
N SER A 93 -3.42 -1.46 11.06
CA SER A 93 -4.78 -1.18 10.63
C SER A 93 -5.48 -2.40 10.04
N LEU A 94 -4.81 -3.12 9.13
CA LEU A 94 -5.36 -4.35 8.53
C LEU A 94 -5.55 -5.46 9.57
N ALA A 95 -4.66 -5.58 10.54
CA ALA A 95 -4.82 -6.51 11.66
C ALA A 95 -6.06 -6.19 12.49
N VAL A 96 -6.32 -4.91 12.77
CA VAL A 96 -7.52 -4.44 13.47
C VAL A 96 -8.78 -4.69 12.66
N VAL A 97 -8.76 -4.44 11.34
CA VAL A 97 -9.88 -4.75 10.44
C VAL A 97 -10.20 -6.25 10.46
N GLY A 98 -9.19 -7.11 10.36
CA GLY A 98 -9.37 -8.56 10.46
C GLY A 98 -10.03 -8.97 11.79
N ALA A 99 -9.56 -8.42 12.92
CA ALA A 99 -10.16 -8.66 14.23
C ALA A 99 -11.62 -8.16 14.31
N ALA A 100 -11.92 -6.97 13.76
CA ALA A 100 -13.29 -6.46 13.71
C ALA A 100 -14.22 -7.40 12.95
N PHE A 101 -13.77 -7.99 11.84
CA PHE A 101 -14.57 -8.97 11.09
C PHE A 101 -14.80 -10.30 11.84
N VAL A 102 -13.90 -10.71 12.73
CA VAL A 102 -14.16 -11.84 13.62
C VAL A 102 -15.34 -11.54 14.56
N PHE A 103 -15.39 -10.36 15.16
CA PHE A 103 -16.50 -9.95 16.03
C PHE A 103 -17.82 -9.82 15.25
N ILE A 104 -17.78 -9.27 14.02
CA ILE A 104 -18.97 -9.18 13.15
C ILE A 104 -19.52 -10.57 12.85
N ALA A 105 -18.67 -11.54 12.53
CA ALA A 105 -19.08 -12.90 12.24
C ALA A 105 -19.65 -13.66 13.46
N GLN A 106 -19.22 -13.32 14.67
CA GLN A 106 -19.69 -13.95 15.92
C GLN A 106 -21.00 -13.39 16.43
N THR A 107 -21.53 -12.33 15.83
CA THR A 107 -22.79 -11.68 16.26
C THR A 107 -23.83 -11.71 15.11
N PRO A 108 -24.22 -12.91 14.61
CA PRO A 108 -25.22 -13.00 13.57
C PRO A 108 -26.60 -12.62 14.15
N GLY A 109 -27.30 -11.69 13.50
CA GLY A 109 -28.66 -11.34 13.86
C GLY A 109 -28.80 -10.35 15.03
N ALA A 110 -27.74 -9.61 15.37
CA ALA A 110 -27.93 -8.44 16.20
C ALA A 110 -29.04 -7.56 15.56
N PRO A 111 -30.07 -7.12 16.33
CA PRO A 111 -31.11 -6.26 15.76
C PRO A 111 -30.42 -5.14 15.02
N GLN A 112 -30.87 -4.82 13.80
CA GLN A 112 -30.40 -3.63 13.09
C GLN A 112 -30.77 -2.42 13.94
N ALA A 113 -29.97 -2.18 14.97
CA ALA A 113 -30.02 -0.96 15.71
C ALA A 113 -29.91 0.19 14.69
N SER A 114 -30.59 1.27 14.93
CA SER A 114 -30.71 2.43 14.03
C SER A 114 -29.39 3.17 13.83
N GLY A 115 -28.28 2.44 13.62
CA GLY A 115 -26.94 3.00 13.41
C GLY A 115 -25.86 1.93 13.23
N PRO A 116 -24.62 2.34 12.88
CA PRO A 116 -23.49 1.45 12.68
C PRO A 116 -23.09 0.77 14.00
N THR A 117 -22.75 -0.52 13.93
CA THR A 117 -22.25 -1.28 15.08
C THR A 117 -20.86 -0.79 15.53
N PRO A 118 -20.45 -1.02 16.79
CA PRO A 118 -19.09 -0.69 17.23
C PRO A 118 -18.00 -1.30 16.34
N ALA A 119 -18.19 -2.54 15.89
CA ALA A 119 -17.25 -3.19 14.96
C ALA A 119 -17.21 -2.51 13.59
N ALA A 120 -18.34 -2.01 13.10
CA ALA A 120 -18.39 -1.22 11.88
C ALA A 120 -17.60 0.09 12.01
N ILE A 121 -17.74 0.78 13.14
CA ILE A 121 -17.01 2.02 13.43
C ILE A 121 -15.50 1.72 13.51
N VAL A 122 -15.10 0.66 14.21
CA VAL A 122 -13.69 0.23 14.30
C VAL A 122 -13.12 -0.07 12.89
N THR A 123 -13.88 -0.75 12.06
CA THR A 123 -13.48 -1.03 10.66
C THR A 123 -13.23 0.26 9.88
N VAL A 124 -14.15 1.24 9.96
CA VAL A 124 -13.99 2.53 9.27
C VAL A 124 -12.76 3.28 9.77
N VAL A 125 -12.59 3.40 11.08
CA VAL A 125 -11.45 4.11 11.68
C VAL A 125 -10.13 3.42 11.28
N ALA A 126 -10.08 2.10 11.35
CA ALA A 126 -8.89 1.35 10.93
C ALA A 126 -8.58 1.54 9.43
N LEU A 127 -9.59 1.55 8.56
CA LEU A 127 -9.39 1.81 7.14
C LEU A 127 -8.97 3.27 6.86
N ILE A 128 -9.46 4.24 7.62
CA ILE A 128 -8.96 5.63 7.56
C ILE A 128 -7.46 5.65 7.87
N VAL A 129 -7.01 4.98 8.94
CA VAL A 129 -5.59 4.91 9.30
C VAL A 129 -4.78 4.17 8.23
N PHE A 130 -5.33 3.11 7.64
CA PHE A 130 -4.71 2.40 6.52
C PHE A 130 -4.49 3.31 5.31
N ILE A 131 -5.54 4.01 4.86
CA ILE A 131 -5.47 4.93 3.72
C ILE A 131 -4.51 6.08 3.98
N ALA A 132 -4.58 6.70 5.17
CA ALA A 132 -3.65 7.75 5.56
C ALA A 132 -2.20 7.27 5.53
N SER A 133 -1.95 6.09 6.13
CA SER A 133 -0.62 5.47 6.17
C SER A 133 -0.06 5.18 4.78
N PHE A 134 -0.90 4.68 3.87
CA PHE A 134 -0.52 4.49 2.46
C PHE A 134 -0.26 5.82 1.75
N ALA A 135 -1.16 6.79 1.89
CA ALA A 135 -1.12 8.04 1.14
C ALA A 135 0.05 8.95 1.52
N PHE A 136 0.53 8.89 2.77
CA PHE A 136 1.75 9.64 3.13
C PHE A 136 3.05 8.85 2.88
N SER A 137 2.99 7.58 2.57
CA SER A 137 4.17 6.69 2.42
C SER A 137 4.22 5.99 1.07
N LEU A 138 3.72 4.75 1.00
CA LEU A 138 3.85 3.90 -0.19
C LEU A 138 3.29 4.54 -1.45
N GLY A 139 2.25 5.35 -1.37
CA GLY A 139 1.67 6.04 -2.51
C GLY A 139 2.71 6.88 -3.27
N PRO A 140 3.16 7.99 -2.73
CA PRO A 140 4.11 8.88 -3.41
C PRO A 140 5.56 8.40 -3.29
N VAL A 141 5.98 7.85 -2.14
CA VAL A 141 7.40 7.59 -1.85
C VAL A 141 7.96 6.44 -2.69
N VAL A 142 7.16 5.42 -3.00
CA VAL A 142 7.59 4.32 -3.88
C VAL A 142 8.03 4.86 -5.23
N TRP A 143 7.24 5.73 -5.83
CA TRP A 143 7.57 6.33 -7.14
C TRP A 143 8.75 7.27 -7.07
N THR A 144 8.90 8.01 -5.98
CA THR A 144 10.07 8.85 -5.74
C THR A 144 11.33 7.99 -5.70
N VAL A 145 11.36 6.95 -4.90
CA VAL A 145 12.52 6.04 -4.80
C VAL A 145 12.82 5.39 -6.15
N ILE A 146 11.80 4.85 -6.86
CA ILE A 146 11.98 4.24 -8.17
C ILE A 146 12.62 5.22 -9.17
N ASN A 147 12.25 6.49 -9.14
CA ASN A 147 12.84 7.50 -10.00
C ASN A 147 14.27 7.90 -9.57
N GLU A 148 14.56 7.88 -8.27
CA GLU A 148 15.85 8.29 -7.73
C GLU A 148 16.93 7.21 -7.87
N ILE A 149 16.59 5.92 -7.77
CA ILE A 149 17.58 4.83 -7.77
C ILE A 149 18.18 4.52 -9.14
N PHE A 150 17.55 4.95 -10.24
CA PHE A 150 18.07 4.72 -11.57
C PHE A 150 18.83 5.94 -12.11
N PRO A 151 20.02 5.77 -12.72
CA PRO A 151 20.67 6.82 -13.44
C PRO A 151 19.89 7.20 -14.71
N ALA A 152 20.09 8.42 -15.20
CA ALA A 152 19.32 9.01 -16.31
C ALA A 152 19.23 8.11 -17.55
N GLN A 153 20.32 7.37 -17.88
CA GLN A 153 20.43 6.55 -19.08
C GLN A 153 19.42 5.39 -19.16
N ILE A 154 19.04 4.81 -17.99
CA ILE A 154 18.15 3.65 -17.93
C ILE A 154 16.87 3.94 -17.12
N ARG A 155 16.74 5.12 -16.51
CA ARG A 155 15.62 5.49 -15.64
C ARG A 155 14.26 5.26 -16.29
N ALA A 156 14.08 5.76 -17.50
CA ALA A 156 12.80 5.61 -18.21
C ALA A 156 12.39 4.13 -18.39
N ARG A 157 13.34 3.26 -18.67
CA ARG A 157 13.08 1.81 -18.81
C ARG A 157 12.81 1.15 -17.47
N GLY A 158 13.55 1.53 -16.42
CA GLY A 158 13.34 1.04 -15.05
C GLY A 158 11.97 1.41 -14.53
N VAL A 159 11.57 2.68 -14.71
CA VAL A 159 10.25 3.18 -14.33
C VAL A 159 9.15 2.48 -15.12
N ALA A 160 9.33 2.28 -16.44
CA ALA A 160 8.35 1.59 -17.29
C ALA A 160 8.13 0.14 -16.84
N LEU A 161 9.20 -0.61 -16.53
CA LEU A 161 9.10 -1.97 -16.00
C LEU A 161 8.44 -2.01 -14.63
N ALA A 162 8.82 -1.11 -13.72
CA ALA A 162 8.20 -1.00 -12.41
C ALA A 162 6.71 -0.68 -12.53
N THR A 163 6.33 0.21 -13.44
CA THR A 163 4.93 0.56 -13.72
C THR A 163 4.15 -0.65 -14.25
N ALA A 164 4.71 -1.40 -15.20
CA ALA A 164 4.07 -2.60 -15.74
C ALA A 164 3.86 -3.66 -14.65
N VAL A 165 4.87 -3.91 -13.81
CA VAL A 165 4.78 -4.84 -12.68
C VAL A 165 3.78 -4.36 -11.63
N ASN A 166 3.76 -3.07 -11.33
CA ASN A 166 2.82 -2.46 -10.41
C ASN A 166 1.36 -2.70 -10.83
N TRP A 167 1.02 -2.38 -12.08
CA TRP A 167 -0.33 -2.59 -12.59
C TRP A 167 -0.68 -4.07 -12.78
N GLY A 168 0.30 -4.92 -13.13
CA GLY A 168 0.12 -6.36 -13.12
C GLY A 168 -0.21 -6.89 -11.73
N ALA A 169 0.52 -6.46 -10.71
CA ALA A 169 0.24 -6.82 -9.32
C ALA A 169 -1.12 -6.27 -8.86
N ALA A 170 -1.47 -5.02 -9.20
CA ALA A 170 -2.77 -4.43 -8.92
C ALA A 170 -3.92 -5.24 -9.52
N PHE A 171 -3.76 -5.66 -10.79
CA PHE A 171 -4.74 -6.52 -11.46
C PHE A 171 -4.91 -7.84 -10.71
N LEU A 172 -3.83 -8.54 -10.39
CA LEU A 172 -3.91 -9.83 -9.67
C LEU A 172 -4.57 -9.68 -8.30
N VAL A 173 -4.15 -8.70 -7.50
CA VAL A 173 -4.74 -8.45 -6.17
C VAL A 173 -6.23 -8.15 -6.30
N SER A 174 -6.62 -7.25 -7.20
CA SER A 174 -8.02 -6.87 -7.37
C SER A 174 -8.87 -8.03 -7.90
N GLN A 175 -8.34 -8.83 -8.83
CA GLN A 175 -9.04 -9.97 -9.40
C GLN A 175 -9.30 -11.07 -8.35
N PHE A 176 -8.33 -11.33 -7.47
CA PHE A 176 -8.42 -12.44 -6.53
C PHE A 176 -8.92 -12.04 -5.15
N PHE A 177 -9.05 -10.76 -4.83
CA PHE A 177 -9.44 -10.30 -3.49
C PHE A 177 -10.78 -10.88 -3.03
N LEU A 178 -11.84 -10.74 -3.84
CA LEU A 178 -13.16 -11.28 -3.47
C LEU A 178 -13.16 -12.81 -3.40
N SER A 179 -12.44 -13.48 -4.30
CA SER A 179 -12.29 -14.94 -4.25
C SER A 179 -11.59 -15.39 -2.97
N LEU A 180 -10.61 -14.62 -2.48
CA LEU A 180 -9.99 -14.89 -1.18
C LEU A 180 -10.96 -14.68 -0.02
N VAL A 181 -11.75 -13.60 -0.07
CA VAL A 181 -12.78 -13.34 0.94
C VAL A 181 -13.79 -14.49 1.00
N ASP A 182 -14.22 -15.00 -0.16
CA ASP A 182 -15.15 -16.11 -0.25
C ASP A 182 -14.53 -17.44 0.25
N LEU A 183 -13.24 -17.65 -0.03
CA LEU A 183 -12.56 -18.91 0.28
C LEU A 183 -12.13 -19.02 1.76
N ILE A 184 -11.52 -17.97 2.31
CA ILE A 184 -10.93 -17.96 3.65
C ILE A 184 -11.62 -17.00 4.62
N GLY A 185 -12.59 -16.22 4.17
CA GLY A 185 -13.30 -15.24 4.96
C GLY A 185 -12.60 -13.88 5.04
N SER A 186 -13.38 -12.83 5.36
CA SER A 186 -12.89 -11.45 5.42
C SER A 186 -11.74 -11.28 6.43
N ALA A 187 -11.90 -11.82 7.65
CA ALA A 187 -10.89 -11.68 8.70
C ALA A 187 -9.51 -12.20 8.27
N TRP A 188 -9.46 -13.41 7.73
CA TRP A 188 -8.21 -14.04 7.28
C TRP A 188 -7.62 -13.34 6.06
N THR A 189 -8.46 -12.82 5.16
CA THR A 189 -7.99 -12.04 4.01
C THR A 189 -7.30 -10.76 4.45
N PHE A 190 -7.87 -10.02 5.41
CA PHE A 190 -7.22 -8.81 5.93
C PHE A 190 -5.94 -9.12 6.73
N TRP A 191 -5.91 -10.21 7.49
CA TRP A 191 -4.70 -10.65 8.17
C TRP A 191 -3.60 -11.09 7.19
N LEU A 192 -3.95 -11.71 6.07
CA LEU A 192 -2.98 -12.00 5.00
C LEU A 192 -2.36 -10.72 4.43
N LEU A 193 -3.17 -9.70 4.18
CA LEU A 193 -2.65 -8.39 3.74
C LEU A 193 -1.75 -7.75 4.82
N ALA A 194 -2.09 -7.87 6.11
CA ALA A 194 -1.23 -7.42 7.20
C ALA A 194 0.12 -8.16 7.23
N VAL A 195 0.14 -9.46 6.96
CA VAL A 195 1.38 -10.24 6.81
C VAL A 195 2.21 -9.72 5.64
N PHE A 196 1.60 -9.37 4.51
CA PHE A 196 2.34 -8.75 3.40
C PHE A 196 2.93 -7.39 3.77
N CYS A 197 2.25 -6.59 4.61
CA CYS A 197 2.85 -5.37 5.15
C CYS A 197 4.08 -5.66 6.02
N ALA A 198 4.03 -6.67 6.88
CA ALA A 198 5.16 -7.08 7.70
C ALA A 198 6.34 -7.59 6.87
N VAL A 199 6.08 -8.45 5.87
CA VAL A 199 7.11 -8.93 4.94
C VAL A 199 7.71 -7.77 4.14
N GLY A 200 6.86 -6.86 3.65
CA GLY A 200 7.32 -5.65 2.96
C GLY A 200 8.18 -4.76 3.84
N TRP A 201 7.82 -4.61 5.11
CA TRP A 201 8.60 -3.86 6.09
C TRP A 201 10.00 -4.45 6.25
N ILE A 202 10.10 -5.77 6.48
CA ILE A 202 11.38 -6.48 6.62
C ILE A 202 12.20 -6.32 5.34
N TRP A 203 11.58 -6.50 4.19
CA TRP A 203 12.26 -6.41 2.90
C TRP A 203 12.79 -5.00 2.63
N ILE A 204 11.98 -3.95 2.88
CA ILE A 204 12.41 -2.55 2.73
C ILE A 204 13.53 -2.24 3.72
N PHE A 205 13.41 -2.68 4.96
CA PHE A 205 14.45 -2.47 5.97
C PHE A 205 15.80 -3.08 5.55
N LEU A 206 15.79 -4.25 4.92
CA LEU A 206 17.01 -4.95 4.52
C LEU A 206 17.57 -4.51 3.16
N ARG A 207 16.75 -4.05 2.23
CA ARG A 207 17.12 -3.90 0.82
C ARG A 207 17.06 -2.48 0.29
N VAL A 208 16.17 -1.65 0.80
CA VAL A 208 15.96 -0.30 0.27
C VAL A 208 16.91 0.68 0.96
N PRO A 209 17.81 1.32 0.22
CA PRO A 209 18.67 2.36 0.77
C PRO A 209 17.89 3.66 1.01
N GLU A 210 18.41 4.54 1.87
CA GLU A 210 17.94 5.91 1.94
C GLU A 210 18.48 6.69 0.75
N THR A 211 17.61 7.32 0.00
CA THR A 211 17.97 8.10 -1.21
C THR A 211 17.97 9.59 -0.98
N ARG A 212 17.51 10.05 0.19
CA ARG A 212 17.41 11.46 0.54
C ARG A 212 18.76 12.18 0.40
N GLY A 213 18.76 13.28 -0.40
CA GLY A 213 19.91 14.15 -0.55
C GLY A 213 21.12 13.55 -1.27
N LEU A 214 20.95 12.37 -1.90
CA LEU A 214 22.01 11.80 -2.71
C LEU A 214 22.03 12.42 -4.11
N SER A 215 23.23 12.81 -4.57
CA SER A 215 23.43 13.18 -5.97
C SER A 215 23.36 11.94 -6.88
N LEU A 216 23.11 12.15 -8.17
CA LEU A 216 23.08 11.07 -9.15
C LEU A 216 24.38 10.29 -9.21
N GLU A 217 25.52 10.96 -9.00
CA GLU A 217 26.84 10.35 -8.96
C GLU A 217 26.97 9.41 -7.75
N LYS A 218 26.54 9.84 -6.57
CA LYS A 218 26.55 9.01 -5.35
C LYS A 218 25.64 7.79 -5.49
N ILE A 219 24.52 7.91 -6.20
CA ILE A 219 23.65 6.76 -6.48
C ILE A 219 24.35 5.77 -7.43
N GLN A 220 25.05 6.25 -8.45
CA GLN A 220 25.83 5.41 -9.34
C GLN A 220 26.96 4.68 -8.58
N ASP A 221 27.69 5.39 -7.72
CA ASP A 221 28.74 4.82 -6.87
C ASP A 221 28.19 3.73 -5.93
N MET A 222 26.98 3.94 -5.39
CA MET A 222 26.30 2.96 -4.53
C MET A 222 26.04 1.63 -5.26
N TRP A 223 25.86 1.66 -6.59
CA TRP A 223 25.69 0.46 -7.42
C TRP A 223 27.01 -0.07 -7.99
N GLY A 224 28.16 0.54 -7.63
CA GLY A 224 29.48 0.16 -8.15
C GLY A 224 29.67 0.49 -9.63
N VAL A 225 28.90 1.46 -10.12
CA VAL A 225 28.94 1.90 -11.53
C VAL A 225 29.79 3.16 -11.59
N LYS A 226 31.03 3.02 -12.06
CA LYS A 226 31.86 4.18 -12.40
C LYS A 226 31.29 4.91 -13.62
N PRO A 227 31.34 6.26 -13.63
CA PRO A 227 30.88 7.08 -14.76
C PRO A 227 31.56 6.73 -16.07
#